data_49e496208d8723a2ca91f229201e00d9
#
_entry.id   49e496208d8723a2ca91f229201e00d9
#
_cell.length_a   1.000
_cell.length_b   1.000
_cell.length_c   1.000
_cell.angle_alpha   90.00
_cell.angle_beta   90.00
_cell.angle_gamma   90.00
#
_symmetry.space_group_name_H-M   'P 1'
#
loop_
_entity.id
_entity.type
_entity.pdbx_description
1 polymer ?
#
loop_
_entity_poly.entity_id
_entity_poly.type
_entity_poly.pdbx_seq_one_letter_code
_entity_poly.pdbx_strand_id
1 'polypeptide(L)' 'NPFNPTTNIEFTVPEDGRASLRIYDVLGREVATIFDGEVKAGYSQRAIFDASRLASGIYFARLEHGGKQLVQKLELMK' A
#
# COMPACT_ATOMS: atom_id res chain seq x y z
N ASN A 1 7.06 17.42 16.44
CA ASN A 1 6.30 17.03 15.29
C ASN A 1 5.84 15.59 15.39
N PRO A 2 4.59 15.39 15.40
CA PRO A 2 4.05 14.04 15.50
C PRO A 2 4.13 13.23 14.23
N PHE A 3 4.65 13.79 13.16
CA PHE A 3 4.67 13.02 11.92
C PHE A 3 5.47 11.74 12.07
N ASN A 4 4.88 10.66 11.65
CA ASN A 4 5.53 9.37 11.64
C ASN A 4 5.67 8.95 10.19
N PRO A 5 6.89 8.86 9.65
CA PRO A 5 7.05 8.51 8.24
C PRO A 5 6.71 7.07 7.92
N THR A 6 6.45 6.27 8.94
CA THR A 6 6.11 4.86 8.76
C THR A 6 4.65 4.65 9.13
N THR A 7 3.91 3.97 8.28
CA THR A 7 2.52 3.63 8.58
C THR A 7 2.26 2.17 8.22
N ASN A 8 1.29 1.58 8.90
CA ASN A 8 0.84 0.22 8.61
C ASN A 8 -0.40 0.30 7.73
N ILE A 9 -0.41 -0.53 6.71
CA ILE A 9 -1.58 -0.69 5.86
C ILE A 9 -2.04 -2.12 6.01
N GLU A 10 -3.29 -2.31 6.43
CA GLU A 10 -3.86 -3.64 6.62
C GLU A 10 -4.89 -3.91 5.55
N PHE A 11 -4.92 -5.14 5.08
CA PHE A 11 -5.90 -5.54 4.10
C PHE A 11 -6.24 -7.01 4.27
N THR A 12 -7.43 -7.37 3.79
CA THR A 12 -7.86 -8.76 3.68
C THR A 12 -8.36 -8.99 2.28
N VAL A 13 -8.30 -10.25 1.84
CA VAL A 13 -8.78 -10.63 0.52
C VAL A 13 -9.85 -11.68 0.66
N PRO A 14 -10.79 -11.75 -0.29
CA PRO A 14 -11.88 -12.73 -0.20
C PRO A 14 -11.50 -14.13 -0.64
N GLU A 15 -10.36 -14.30 -1.30
CA GLU A 15 -9.95 -15.60 -1.81
C GLU A 15 -8.44 -15.76 -1.63
N ASP A 16 -8.01 -17.01 -1.48
CA ASP A 16 -6.60 -17.31 -1.45
C ASP A 16 -5.98 -16.92 -2.79
N GLY A 17 -4.71 -16.53 -2.77
CA GLY A 17 -3.99 -16.24 -3.98
C GLY A 17 -2.95 -15.16 -3.77
N ARG A 18 -2.38 -14.70 -4.88
CA ARG A 18 -1.34 -13.71 -4.82
C ARG A 18 -1.95 -12.31 -4.72
N ALA A 19 -1.33 -11.47 -3.92
CA ALA A 19 -1.71 -10.08 -3.79
C ALA A 19 -0.48 -9.22 -3.85
N SER A 20 -0.62 -8.00 -4.37
CA SER A 20 0.46 -7.03 -4.33
C SER A 20 -0.09 -5.68 -3.90
N LEU A 21 0.72 -4.95 -3.14
CA LEU A 21 0.35 -3.62 -2.65
C LEU A 21 1.49 -2.68 -3.00
N ARG A 22 1.21 -1.74 -3.88
CA ARG A 22 2.20 -0.80 -4.40
C ARG A 22 1.76 0.62 -4.18
N ILE A 23 2.74 1.49 -4.01
CA ILE A 23 2.51 2.91 -3.78
C ILE A 23 2.94 3.67 -5.03
N TYR A 24 2.09 4.60 -5.46
CA TYR A 24 2.33 5.42 -6.65
C TYR A 24 2.25 6.89 -6.30
N ASP A 25 3.01 7.72 -7.02
CA ASP A 25 2.90 9.16 -6.87
C ASP A 25 1.80 9.70 -7.80
N VAL A 26 1.63 11.03 -7.80
CA VAL A 26 0.56 11.65 -8.60
C VAL A 26 0.78 11.53 -10.10
N LEU A 27 2.01 11.24 -10.52
CA LEU A 27 2.32 11.05 -11.94
C LEU A 27 2.13 9.59 -12.35
N GLY A 28 1.70 8.73 -11.42
CA GLY A 28 1.50 7.33 -11.71
C GLY A 28 2.76 6.49 -11.65
N ARG A 29 3.84 7.04 -11.12
CA ARG A 29 5.09 6.29 -11.00
C ARG A 29 5.08 5.48 -9.73
N GLU A 30 5.51 4.22 -9.83
CA GLU A 30 5.61 3.37 -8.67
C GLU A 30 6.79 3.84 -7.83
N VAL A 31 6.53 4.13 -6.55
CA VAL A 31 7.58 4.59 -5.65
C VAL A 31 7.93 3.54 -4.61
N ALA A 32 7.09 2.54 -4.41
CA ALA A 32 7.40 1.46 -3.46
C ALA A 32 6.50 0.26 -3.72
N THR A 33 7.04 -0.94 -3.49
CA THR A 33 6.24 -2.16 -3.40
C THR A 33 6.35 -2.61 -1.95
N ILE A 34 5.22 -2.60 -1.22
CA ILE A 34 5.27 -2.86 0.20
C ILE A 34 4.72 -4.23 0.57
N PHE A 35 4.08 -4.91 -0.36
CA PHE A 35 3.69 -6.30 -0.18
C PHE A 35 3.58 -6.97 -1.55
N ASP A 36 4.07 -8.21 -1.63
CA ASP A 36 3.94 -8.99 -2.86
C ASP A 36 4.10 -10.46 -2.48
N GLY A 37 3.01 -11.18 -2.44
CA GLY A 37 3.07 -12.59 -2.04
C GLY A 37 1.71 -13.24 -1.96
N GLU A 38 1.72 -14.47 -1.47
CA GLU A 38 0.50 -15.26 -1.30
C GLU A 38 -0.23 -14.85 -0.04
N VAL A 39 -1.54 -14.80 -0.12
CA VAL A 39 -2.39 -14.45 1.01
C VAL A 39 -3.52 -15.46 1.12
N LYS A 40 -4.06 -15.56 2.33
CA LYS A 40 -5.18 -16.44 2.64
C LYS A 40 -6.44 -15.63 2.83
N ALA A 41 -7.54 -16.16 2.30
CA ALA A 41 -8.84 -15.50 2.42
C ALA A 41 -9.17 -15.23 3.88
N GLY A 42 -9.63 -14.02 4.15
CA GLY A 42 -10.12 -13.64 5.47
C GLY A 42 -9.06 -13.37 6.51
N TYR A 43 -7.79 -13.61 6.21
CA TYR A 43 -6.72 -13.32 7.15
C TYR A 43 -6.20 -11.91 6.92
N SER A 44 -6.04 -11.16 7.99
CA SER A 44 -5.52 -9.81 7.89
C SER A 44 -4.03 -9.85 7.57
N GLN A 45 -3.64 -9.07 6.57
CA GLN A 45 -2.25 -8.86 6.19
C GLN A 45 -1.86 -7.45 6.54
N ARG A 46 -0.63 -7.27 7.00
CA ARG A 46 -0.13 -5.95 7.35
C ARG A 46 1.13 -5.67 6.53
N ALA A 47 1.15 -4.51 5.91
CA ALA A 47 2.31 -4.04 5.17
C ALA A 47 2.78 -2.74 5.79
N ILE A 48 4.09 -2.54 5.83
CA ILE A 48 4.68 -1.34 6.40
C ILE A 48 5.12 -0.44 5.26
N PHE A 49 4.62 0.79 5.27
CA PHE A 49 5.00 1.79 4.29
C PHE A 49 5.93 2.79 5.00
N ASP A 50 7.19 2.75 4.61
CA ASP A 50 8.20 3.68 5.13
C ASP A 50 8.37 4.79 4.11
N ALA A 51 7.85 5.96 4.42
CA ALA A 51 7.85 7.11 3.53
C ALA A 51 8.94 8.09 3.87
N SER A 52 9.95 7.68 4.64
CA SER A 52 10.96 8.61 5.14
C SER A 52 11.74 9.28 4.01
N ARG A 53 11.85 8.64 2.85
CA ARG A 53 12.59 9.19 1.72
C ARG A 53 11.72 9.89 0.69
N LEU A 54 10.42 9.96 0.93
CA LEU A 54 9.50 10.57 -0.01
C LEU A 54 9.17 11.99 0.40
N ALA A 55 8.86 12.82 -0.58
CA ALA A 55 8.42 14.18 -0.32
C ALA A 55 7.00 14.18 0.19
N SER A 56 6.63 15.23 0.93
CA SER A 56 5.25 15.46 1.29
C SER A 56 4.40 15.56 0.03
N GLY A 57 3.19 15.04 0.08
CA GLY A 57 2.31 15.10 -1.08
C GLY A 57 1.29 13.98 -1.07
N ILE A 58 0.66 13.79 -2.22
CA ILE A 58 -0.39 12.82 -2.41
C ILE A 58 0.21 11.58 -3.06
N TYR A 59 -0.17 10.42 -2.53
CA TYR A 59 0.24 9.13 -3.05
C TYR A 59 -0.97 8.22 -3.12
N PHE A 60 -0.83 7.12 -3.83
CA PHE A 60 -1.92 6.16 -4.00
C PHE A 60 -1.41 4.78 -3.70
N ALA A 61 -2.11 4.08 -2.82
CA ALA A 61 -1.85 2.67 -2.54
C ALA A 61 -2.77 1.85 -3.43
N ARG A 62 -2.20 0.95 -4.21
CA ARG A 62 -2.97 0.08 -5.10
C ARG A 62 -2.78 -1.36 -4.70
N LEU A 63 -3.88 -1.99 -4.31
CA LEU A 63 -3.91 -3.41 -4.00
C LEU A 63 -4.45 -4.16 -5.20
N GLU A 64 -3.68 -5.15 -5.67
CA GLU A 64 -4.09 -5.99 -6.78
C GLU A 64 -4.22 -7.43 -6.29
N HIS A 65 -5.34 -8.05 -6.61
CA HIS A 65 -5.61 -9.42 -6.20
C HIS A 65 -6.71 -10.00 -7.09
N GLY A 66 -6.47 -11.17 -7.67
CA GLY A 66 -7.50 -11.87 -8.43
C GLY A 66 -8.02 -11.08 -9.62
N GLY A 67 -7.16 -10.29 -10.26
CA GLY A 67 -7.58 -9.49 -11.41
C GLY A 67 -8.32 -8.21 -11.03
N LYS A 68 -8.43 -7.91 -9.75
CA LYS A 68 -9.13 -6.72 -9.27
C LYS A 68 -8.13 -5.76 -8.65
N GLN A 69 -8.51 -4.49 -8.61
CA GLN A 69 -7.68 -3.44 -8.03
C GLN A 69 -8.50 -2.59 -7.09
N LEU A 70 -7.90 -2.24 -5.97
CA LEU A 70 -8.44 -1.24 -5.05
C LEU A 70 -7.39 -0.18 -4.87
N VAL A 71 -7.80 1.09 -4.93
CA VAL A 71 -6.89 2.22 -4.83
C VAL A 71 -7.34 3.11 -3.68
N GLN A 72 -6.40 3.49 -2.83
CA GLN A 72 -6.66 4.38 -1.72
C GLN A 72 -5.69 5.54 -1.78
N LYS A 73 -6.22 6.76 -1.62
CA LYS A 73 -5.39 7.96 -1.58
C LYS A 73 -4.74 8.07 -0.21
N LEU A 74 -3.47 8.45 -0.22
CA LEU A 74 -2.68 8.69 0.98
C LEU A 74 -2.16 10.12 0.92
N GLU A 75 -2.17 10.79 2.06
CA GLU A 75 -1.57 12.12 2.17
C GLU A 75 -0.38 12.02 3.10
N LEU A 76 0.78 12.38 2.58
CA LEU A 76 2.01 12.35 3.34
C LEU A 76 2.38 13.78 3.71
N MET A 77 2.41 14.06 5.00
CA MET A 77 2.76 15.38 5.51
C MET A 77 3.90 15.24 6.49
N LYS A 78 4.98 15.89 6.19
CA LYS A 78 6.17 15.89 7.04
C LYS A 78 6.36 17.21 7.75
#